data_273345d53065369d6b5655dddddd6cf0
#
_entry.id   273345d53065369d6b5655dddddd6cf0
#
_cell.length_a   1.000
_cell.length_b   1.000
_cell.length_c   1.000
_cell.angle_alpha   90.00
_cell.angle_beta   90.00
_cell.angle_gamma   90.00
#
_symmetry.space_group_name_H-M   'P 1'
#
loop_
_entity.id
_entity.type
_entity.pdbx_description
1 polymer ?
#
loop_
_entity_poly.entity_id
_entity_poly.type
_entity_poly.pdbx_seq_one_letter_code
_entity_poly.pdbx_strand_id
1 'polypeptide(L)'
;MRILLIDDHQLIGKSLELTFKNFPEISAFKYLANTADIFHTLDTFKPALVLMDIHLKGENGLDLGKRILQLYSVKLVFLSGFNLIEYQNIAMKLGAHGFLNKDIAVDELVANLKKVVYEDKLIFPTNIESHKITDREKEILQYLAQGVKQTAIATELSISERTVRNHIYAINEKLKTNSVVSTIVKAVELGIIEVKF
;
A
#
# COMPACT_ATOMS: atom_id res chain seq x y z
N MET A 1 -4.01 -19.99 13.90
CA MET A 1 -2.87 -19.09 13.63
C MET A 1 -2.81 -17.94 14.63
N ARG A 2 -1.61 -17.43 14.95
CA ARG A 2 -1.40 -16.25 15.83
C ARG A 2 -1.18 -15.04 14.93
N ILE A 3 -1.95 -13.97 15.11
CA ILE A 3 -1.91 -12.78 14.27
C ILE A 3 -1.52 -11.57 15.13
N LEU A 4 -0.57 -10.77 14.65
CA LEU A 4 -0.25 -9.45 15.16
C LEU A 4 -0.73 -8.40 14.17
N LEU A 5 -1.60 -7.48 14.59
CA LEU A 5 -2.01 -6.32 13.80
C LEU A 5 -1.26 -5.08 14.30
N ILE A 6 -0.74 -4.32 13.37
CA ILE A 6 -0.09 -3.02 13.58
C ILE A 6 -0.84 -1.99 12.74
N ASP A 7 -1.61 -1.12 13.39
CA ASP A 7 -2.47 -0.15 12.73
C ASP A 7 -2.80 0.98 13.71
N ASP A 8 -2.61 2.24 13.35
CA ASP A 8 -2.90 3.37 14.22
C ASP A 8 -4.40 3.73 14.28
N HIS A 9 -5.23 3.10 13.43
CA HIS A 9 -6.69 3.23 13.43
C HIS A 9 -7.30 2.32 14.52
N GLN A 10 -7.47 2.87 15.73
CA GLN A 10 -7.96 2.10 16.89
C GLN A 10 -9.30 1.40 16.64
N LEU A 11 -10.20 1.97 15.85
CA LEU A 11 -11.49 1.37 15.54
C LEU A 11 -11.33 0.04 14.79
N ILE A 12 -10.43 0.00 13.80
CA ILE A 12 -10.13 -1.21 13.02
C ILE A 12 -9.53 -2.27 13.94
N GLY A 13 -8.51 -1.92 14.72
CA GLY A 13 -7.84 -2.85 15.62
C GLY A 13 -8.78 -3.49 16.63
N LYS A 14 -9.61 -2.68 17.30
CA LYS A 14 -10.59 -3.17 18.28
C LYS A 14 -11.73 -3.97 17.63
N SER A 15 -12.20 -3.56 16.46
CA SER A 15 -13.22 -4.30 15.70
C SER A 15 -12.72 -5.68 15.32
N LEU A 16 -11.50 -5.79 14.77
CA LEU A 16 -10.91 -7.08 14.42
C LEU A 16 -10.63 -7.93 15.65
N GLU A 17 -10.21 -7.35 16.78
CA GLU A 17 -10.01 -8.07 18.05
C GLU A 17 -11.28 -8.75 18.54
N LEU A 18 -12.44 -8.10 18.42
CA LEU A 18 -13.73 -8.67 18.78
C LEU A 18 -14.19 -9.72 17.76
N THR A 19 -14.08 -9.41 16.48
CA THR A 19 -14.60 -10.27 15.41
C THR A 19 -13.79 -11.55 15.26
N PHE A 20 -12.47 -11.49 15.39
CA PHE A 20 -11.59 -12.67 15.25
C PHE A 20 -11.80 -13.73 16.32
N LYS A 21 -12.46 -13.42 17.45
CA LYS A 21 -12.86 -14.40 18.46
C LYS A 21 -13.85 -15.44 17.91
N ASN A 22 -14.58 -15.09 16.85
CA ASN A 22 -15.55 -15.99 16.22
C ASN A 22 -14.92 -16.95 15.20
N PHE A 23 -13.60 -16.84 14.96
CA PHE A 23 -12.88 -17.66 13.99
C PHE A 23 -11.94 -18.64 14.73
N PRO A 24 -12.28 -19.94 14.81
CA PRO A 24 -11.49 -20.93 15.55
C PRO A 24 -10.08 -21.13 14.98
N GLU A 25 -9.85 -20.74 13.72
CA GLU A 25 -8.52 -20.79 13.09
C GLU A 25 -7.54 -19.77 13.69
N ILE A 26 -8.05 -18.70 14.32
CA ILE A 26 -7.23 -17.66 14.96
C ILE A 26 -7.09 -18.01 16.43
N SER A 27 -5.97 -18.64 16.76
CA SER A 27 -5.70 -19.11 18.14
C SER A 27 -5.31 -17.98 19.10
N ALA A 28 -4.76 -16.86 18.56
CA ALA A 28 -4.47 -15.65 19.32
C ALA A 28 -4.37 -14.45 18.39
N PHE A 29 -4.83 -13.31 18.86
CA PHE A 29 -4.73 -12.03 18.18
C PHE A 29 -4.17 -10.97 19.13
N LYS A 30 -3.24 -10.17 18.65
CA LYS A 30 -2.71 -9.00 19.36
C LYS A 30 -2.74 -7.78 18.47
N TYR A 31 -3.13 -6.65 19.03
CA TYR A 31 -3.20 -5.38 18.34
C TYR A 31 -2.22 -4.37 18.95
N LEU A 32 -1.48 -3.67 18.11
CA LEU A 32 -0.63 -2.54 18.46
C LEU A 32 -1.07 -1.29 17.71
N ALA A 33 -1.40 -0.23 18.44
CA ALA A 33 -1.78 1.06 17.89
C ALA A 33 -0.57 1.97 17.57
N ASN A 34 0.63 1.54 17.92
CA ASN A 34 1.88 2.25 17.67
C ASN A 34 3.04 1.26 17.50
N THR A 35 4.18 1.77 17.08
CA THR A 35 5.35 0.97 16.72
C THR A 35 6.37 0.77 17.88
N ALA A 36 6.16 1.39 19.06
CA ALA A 36 7.14 1.43 20.14
C ALA A 36 7.56 0.02 20.63
N ASP A 37 6.60 -0.89 20.79
CA ASP A 37 6.84 -2.22 21.38
C ASP A 37 6.83 -3.35 20.35
N ILE A 38 6.99 -3.03 19.06
CA ILE A 38 6.81 -4.00 17.98
C ILE A 38 7.79 -5.17 18.08
N PHE A 39 9.09 -4.90 18.23
CA PHE A 39 10.12 -5.93 18.26
C PHE A 39 10.01 -6.78 19.53
N HIS A 40 9.78 -6.16 20.69
CA HIS A 40 9.48 -6.90 21.91
C HIS A 40 8.22 -7.78 21.76
N THR A 41 7.20 -7.28 21.07
CA THR A 41 5.99 -8.07 20.81
C THR A 41 6.25 -9.22 19.85
N LEU A 42 7.04 -9.03 18.81
CA LEU A 42 7.43 -10.11 17.89
C LEU A 42 8.17 -11.22 18.65
N ASP A 43 9.10 -10.87 19.56
CA ASP A 43 9.87 -11.82 20.35
C ASP A 43 9.01 -12.62 21.33
N THR A 44 8.08 -11.96 22.02
CA THR A 44 7.27 -12.58 23.08
C THR A 44 6.01 -13.25 22.55
N PHE A 45 5.31 -12.61 21.64
CA PHE A 45 4.06 -13.12 21.07
C PHE A 45 4.30 -14.14 19.96
N LYS A 46 5.41 -14.09 19.23
CA LYS A 46 5.79 -15.00 18.12
C LYS A 46 4.62 -15.23 17.16
N PRO A 47 4.13 -14.21 16.45
CA PRO A 47 3.03 -14.34 15.52
C PRO A 47 3.41 -15.23 14.33
N ALA A 48 2.46 -15.98 13.81
CA ALA A 48 2.61 -16.67 12.52
C ALA A 48 2.47 -15.69 11.35
N LEU A 49 1.72 -14.59 11.59
CA LEU A 49 1.44 -13.58 10.58
C LEU A 49 1.35 -12.19 11.22
N VAL A 50 1.96 -11.22 10.55
CA VAL A 50 1.82 -9.79 10.85
C VAL A 50 0.90 -9.18 9.79
N LEU A 51 -0.19 -8.54 10.24
CA LEU A 51 -0.98 -7.59 9.45
C LEU A 51 -0.47 -6.20 9.74
N MET A 52 -0.18 -5.40 8.72
CA MET A 52 0.42 -4.10 8.89
C MET A 52 -0.23 -3.03 8.03
N ASP A 53 -0.65 -1.95 8.65
CA ASP A 53 -0.99 -0.73 7.91
C ASP A 53 0.26 -0.10 7.30
N ILE A 54 0.09 0.50 6.13
CA ILE A 54 1.16 1.25 5.45
C ILE A 54 1.35 2.64 6.07
N HIS A 55 0.25 3.30 6.41
CA HIS A 55 0.25 4.66 6.93
C HIS A 55 0.18 4.67 8.46
N LEU A 56 1.31 4.44 9.10
CA LEU A 56 1.44 4.52 10.56
C LEU A 56 1.87 5.92 10.99
N LYS A 57 1.38 6.40 12.14
CA LYS A 57 1.84 7.67 12.71
C LYS A 57 3.32 7.58 13.07
N GLY A 58 4.11 8.46 12.44
CA GLY A 58 5.53 8.62 12.72
C GLY A 58 6.47 7.65 11.99
N GLU A 59 5.95 6.63 11.29
CA GLU A 59 6.79 5.67 10.54
C GLU A 59 6.04 5.14 9.32
N ASN A 60 6.76 4.86 8.23
CA ASN A 60 6.19 4.20 7.06
C ASN A 60 6.12 2.69 7.28
N GLY A 61 4.92 2.10 7.14
CA GLY A 61 4.72 0.66 7.34
C GLY A 61 5.52 -0.21 6.37
N LEU A 62 5.80 0.25 5.13
CA LEU A 62 6.64 -0.49 4.19
C LEU A 62 8.10 -0.60 4.67
N ASP A 63 8.66 0.50 5.22
CA ASP A 63 10.01 0.50 5.77
C ASP A 63 10.10 -0.37 7.02
N LEU A 64 9.11 -0.28 7.89
CA LEU A 64 9.00 -1.13 9.07
C LEU A 64 8.84 -2.61 8.68
N GLY A 65 7.99 -2.92 7.70
CA GLY A 65 7.80 -4.25 7.17
C GLY A 65 9.08 -4.86 6.60
N LYS A 66 9.88 -4.05 5.88
CA LYS A 66 11.20 -4.43 5.41
C LYS A 66 12.12 -4.86 6.56
N ARG A 67 12.18 -4.05 7.64
CA ARG A 67 13.00 -4.36 8.83
C ARG A 67 12.53 -5.64 9.52
N ILE A 68 11.22 -5.85 9.63
CA ILE A 68 10.66 -7.08 10.22
C ILE A 68 11.05 -8.29 9.39
N LEU A 69 10.88 -8.26 8.06
CA LEU A 69 11.22 -9.39 7.19
C LEU A 69 12.73 -9.70 7.16
N GLN A 70 13.59 -8.70 7.42
CA GLN A 70 15.03 -8.92 7.54
C GLN A 70 15.44 -9.61 8.85
N LEU A 71 14.69 -9.40 9.93
CA LEU A 71 15.02 -9.87 11.28
C LEU A 71 14.24 -11.10 11.72
N TYR A 72 13.04 -11.33 11.14
CA TYR A 72 12.11 -12.35 11.57
C TYR A 72 11.61 -13.21 10.41
N SER A 73 11.56 -14.51 10.62
CA SER A 73 10.88 -15.45 9.72
C SER A 73 9.38 -15.45 10.05
N VAL A 74 8.64 -14.47 9.54
CA VAL A 74 7.20 -14.29 9.79
C VAL A 74 6.50 -13.96 8.49
N LYS A 75 5.25 -14.37 8.33
CA LYS A 75 4.41 -13.94 7.20
C LYS A 75 3.99 -12.49 7.40
N LEU A 76 4.12 -11.66 6.37
CA LEU A 76 3.72 -10.25 6.40
C LEU A 76 2.70 -9.98 5.31
N VAL A 77 1.55 -9.42 5.70
CA VAL A 77 0.49 -8.96 4.80
C VAL A 77 0.22 -7.49 5.12
N PHE A 78 0.29 -6.64 4.10
CA PHE A 78 -0.12 -5.25 4.23
C PHE A 78 -1.63 -5.11 4.12
N LEU A 79 -2.19 -4.24 4.97
CA LEU A 79 -3.60 -3.90 4.98
C LEU A 79 -3.71 -2.39 4.81
N SER A 80 -4.25 -1.92 3.68
CA SER A 80 -4.28 -0.50 3.33
C SER A 80 -5.68 -0.02 2.99
N GLY A 81 -6.03 1.21 3.40
CA GLY A 81 -7.27 1.87 2.97
C GLY A 81 -7.26 2.29 1.50
N PHE A 82 -6.10 2.24 0.85
CA PHE A 82 -5.92 2.62 -0.55
C PHE A 82 -5.34 1.47 -1.35
N ASN A 83 -5.94 1.19 -2.51
CA ASN A 83 -5.47 0.13 -3.40
C ASN A 83 -4.39 0.66 -4.37
N LEU A 84 -3.26 1.10 -3.79
CA LEU A 84 -2.19 1.75 -4.54
C LEU A 84 -1.26 0.72 -5.18
N ILE A 85 -1.21 0.70 -6.50
CA ILE A 85 -0.36 -0.23 -7.28
C ILE A 85 1.12 -0.07 -6.93
N GLU A 86 1.60 1.14 -6.67
CA GLU A 86 3.00 1.35 -6.26
C GLU A 86 3.30 0.68 -4.92
N TYR A 87 2.42 0.79 -3.94
CA TYR A 87 2.61 0.13 -2.64
C TYR A 87 2.56 -1.39 -2.76
N GLN A 88 1.69 -1.93 -3.61
CA GLN A 88 1.67 -3.37 -3.92
C GLN A 88 2.99 -3.83 -4.53
N ASN A 89 3.52 -3.08 -5.50
CA ASN A 89 4.80 -3.39 -6.15
C ASN A 89 5.98 -3.31 -5.15
N ILE A 90 5.98 -2.34 -4.25
CA ILE A 90 6.98 -2.23 -3.19
C ILE A 90 6.84 -3.41 -2.23
N ALA A 91 5.64 -3.73 -1.76
CA ALA A 91 5.36 -4.85 -0.88
C ALA A 91 5.85 -6.19 -1.48
N MET A 92 5.57 -6.44 -2.78
CA MET A 92 6.09 -7.60 -3.50
C MET A 92 7.62 -7.64 -3.50
N LYS A 93 8.28 -6.53 -3.85
CA LYS A 93 9.75 -6.42 -3.90
C LYS A 93 10.40 -6.61 -2.53
N LEU A 94 9.72 -6.26 -1.45
CA LEU A 94 10.17 -6.47 -0.07
C LEU A 94 10.06 -7.93 0.37
N GLY A 95 9.35 -8.78 -0.38
CA GLY A 95 9.08 -10.15 0.00
C GLY A 95 7.87 -10.30 0.93
N ALA A 96 6.95 -9.34 0.95
CA ALA A 96 5.69 -9.49 1.67
C ALA A 96 4.85 -10.64 1.06
N HIS A 97 3.99 -11.22 1.87
CA HIS A 97 3.16 -12.37 1.48
C HIS A 97 1.80 -11.96 0.97
N GLY A 98 1.44 -10.67 1.09
CA GLY A 98 0.18 -10.19 0.57
C GLY A 98 -0.01 -8.69 0.76
N PHE A 99 -1.04 -8.21 0.03
CA PHE A 99 -1.54 -6.83 0.10
C PHE A 99 -3.06 -6.88 -0.03
N LEU A 100 -3.78 -6.37 0.95
CA LEU A 100 -5.24 -6.40 1.00
C LEU A 100 -5.79 -4.99 1.27
N ASN A 101 -7.01 -4.72 0.78
CA ASN A 101 -7.72 -3.49 1.10
C ASN A 101 -8.39 -3.63 2.49
N LYS A 102 -8.41 -2.53 3.27
CA LYS A 102 -9.13 -2.46 4.56
C LYS A 102 -10.65 -2.60 4.42
N ASP A 103 -11.20 -2.37 3.22
CA ASP A 103 -12.62 -2.54 2.92
C ASP A 103 -13.04 -4.01 2.70
N ILE A 104 -12.09 -4.95 2.75
CA ILE A 104 -12.33 -6.39 2.58
C ILE A 104 -13.28 -6.89 3.68
N ALA A 105 -14.23 -7.77 3.30
CA ALA A 105 -15.08 -8.46 4.28
C ALA A 105 -14.23 -9.34 5.21
N VAL A 106 -14.59 -9.41 6.49
CA VAL A 106 -13.77 -10.12 7.49
C VAL A 106 -13.63 -11.62 7.18
N ASP A 107 -14.69 -12.25 6.67
CA ASP A 107 -14.63 -13.67 6.25
C ASP A 107 -13.62 -13.89 5.12
N GLU A 108 -13.59 -12.98 4.14
CA GLU A 108 -12.65 -13.02 3.03
C GLU A 108 -11.21 -12.70 3.51
N LEU A 109 -11.06 -11.76 4.43
CA LEU A 109 -9.77 -11.49 5.08
C LEU A 109 -9.23 -12.76 5.71
N VAL A 110 -10.02 -13.43 6.58
CA VAL A 110 -9.59 -14.65 7.26
C VAL A 110 -9.27 -15.78 6.27
N ALA A 111 -10.08 -15.94 5.21
CA ALA A 111 -9.82 -16.93 4.17
C ALA A 111 -8.47 -16.65 3.45
N ASN A 112 -8.16 -15.39 3.15
CA ASN A 112 -6.88 -15.01 2.53
C ASN A 112 -5.70 -15.23 3.49
N LEU A 113 -5.84 -14.87 4.77
CA LEU A 113 -4.78 -15.12 5.76
C LEU A 113 -4.49 -16.62 5.95
N LYS A 114 -5.51 -17.48 5.87
CA LYS A 114 -5.33 -18.95 5.88
C LYS A 114 -4.48 -19.42 4.71
N LYS A 115 -4.75 -18.93 3.50
CA LYS A 115 -3.96 -19.26 2.31
C LYS A 115 -2.49 -18.86 2.48
N VAL A 116 -2.23 -17.68 3.07
CA VAL A 116 -0.85 -17.22 3.34
C VAL A 116 -0.15 -18.11 4.36
N VAL A 117 -0.83 -18.43 5.49
CA VAL A 117 -0.20 -19.14 6.61
C VAL A 117 -0.06 -20.64 6.36
N TYR A 118 -1.08 -21.29 5.78
CA TYR A 118 -1.13 -22.75 5.67
C TYR A 118 -0.82 -23.28 4.27
N GLU A 119 -1.01 -22.46 3.23
CA GLU A 119 -0.78 -22.89 1.83
C GLU A 119 0.42 -22.19 1.20
N ASP A 120 1.09 -21.29 1.93
CA ASP A 120 2.22 -20.46 1.47
C ASP A 120 1.92 -19.66 0.20
N LYS A 121 0.64 -19.29 0.00
CA LYS A 121 0.19 -18.53 -1.17
C LYS A 121 0.41 -17.05 -0.96
N LEU A 122 0.92 -16.40 -2.00
CA LEU A 122 0.99 -14.95 -2.07
C LEU A 122 -0.39 -14.39 -2.43
N ILE A 123 -0.86 -13.39 -1.68
CA ILE A 123 -2.16 -12.75 -1.90
C ILE A 123 -1.94 -11.30 -2.29
N PHE A 124 -1.89 -11.06 -3.59
CA PHE A 124 -1.87 -9.71 -4.16
C PHE A 124 -3.05 -9.54 -5.11
N PRO A 125 -3.61 -8.33 -5.26
CA PRO A 125 -4.65 -8.08 -6.24
C PRO A 125 -4.21 -8.50 -7.64
N THR A 126 -5.02 -9.30 -8.33
CA THR A 126 -4.71 -9.85 -9.66
C THR A 126 -4.83 -8.82 -10.79
N ASN A 127 -5.52 -7.71 -10.55
CA ASN A 127 -5.64 -6.62 -11.51
C ASN A 127 -4.53 -5.57 -11.33
N ILE A 128 -3.29 -6.01 -11.47
CA ILE A 128 -2.22 -5.12 -11.88
C ILE A 128 -2.41 -4.90 -13.40
N GLU A 129 -3.48 -4.26 -13.81
CA GLU A 129 -3.42 -3.46 -15.03
C GLU A 129 -2.32 -2.44 -14.73
N SER A 130 -1.12 -2.77 -15.17
CA SER A 130 0.03 -1.91 -15.04
C SER A 130 -0.25 -0.69 -15.92
N HIS A 131 -0.88 0.32 -15.32
CA HIS A 131 -0.78 1.68 -15.83
C HIS A 131 0.70 2.04 -15.63
N LYS A 132 1.57 1.48 -16.49
CA LYS A 132 3.01 1.74 -16.43
C LYS A 132 3.24 3.20 -16.77
N ILE A 133 3.02 4.04 -15.75
CA ILE A 133 3.46 5.42 -15.80
C ILE A 133 4.99 5.38 -15.79
N THR A 134 5.60 5.91 -16.83
CA THR A 134 7.05 5.98 -16.94
C THR A 134 7.60 7.03 -15.96
N ASP A 135 8.89 6.96 -15.62
CA ASP A 135 9.53 7.97 -14.75
C ASP A 135 9.34 9.38 -15.31
N ARG A 136 9.38 9.54 -16.63
CA ARG A 136 9.15 10.82 -17.30
C ARG A 136 7.72 11.32 -17.16
N GLU A 137 6.75 10.44 -17.26
CA GLU A 137 5.34 10.76 -17.05
C GLU A 137 5.07 11.10 -15.58
N LYS A 138 5.71 10.40 -14.64
CA LYS A 138 5.64 10.69 -13.20
C LYS A 138 6.20 12.08 -12.88
N GLU A 139 7.34 12.43 -13.46
CA GLU A 139 7.95 13.75 -13.32
C GLU A 139 7.02 14.87 -13.83
N ILE A 140 6.40 14.68 -14.99
CA ILE A 140 5.41 15.63 -15.54
C ILE A 140 4.20 15.74 -14.61
N LEU A 141 3.70 14.62 -14.08
CA LEU A 141 2.59 14.62 -13.11
C LEU A 141 2.93 15.41 -11.84
N GLN A 142 4.15 15.30 -11.33
CA GLN A 142 4.59 16.06 -10.16
C GLN A 142 4.58 17.58 -10.41
N TYR A 143 5.07 18.02 -11.55
CA TYR A 143 4.99 19.44 -11.94
C TYR A 143 3.54 19.92 -12.09
N LEU A 144 2.70 19.13 -12.74
CA LEU A 144 1.27 19.46 -12.89
C LEU A 144 0.55 19.56 -11.53
N ALA A 145 0.87 18.68 -10.60
CA ALA A 145 0.31 18.69 -9.25
C ALA A 145 0.75 19.92 -8.44
N GLN A 146 1.91 20.49 -8.75
CA GLN A 146 2.39 21.76 -8.19
C GLN A 146 1.80 23.00 -8.89
N GLY A 147 0.94 22.81 -9.89
CA GLY A 147 0.33 23.90 -10.65
C GLY A 147 1.26 24.52 -11.69
N VAL A 148 2.38 23.88 -12.03
CA VAL A 148 3.33 24.39 -13.04
C VAL A 148 2.70 24.34 -14.43
N LYS A 149 2.79 25.43 -15.19
CA LYS A 149 2.24 25.52 -16.55
C LYS A 149 3.02 24.62 -17.52
N GLN A 150 2.34 24.04 -18.52
CA GLN A 150 2.95 23.14 -19.50
C GLN A 150 4.16 23.76 -20.24
N THR A 151 4.12 25.08 -20.50
CA THR A 151 5.25 25.84 -21.09
C THR A 151 6.48 25.81 -20.18
N ALA A 152 6.31 26.02 -18.88
CA ALA A 152 7.39 25.97 -17.90
C ALA A 152 7.92 24.53 -17.73
N ILE A 153 7.05 23.52 -17.71
CA ILE A 153 7.44 22.10 -17.70
C ILE A 153 8.30 21.77 -18.91
N ALA A 154 7.94 22.26 -20.09
CA ALA A 154 8.70 22.07 -21.33
C ALA A 154 10.13 22.62 -21.20
N THR A 155 10.27 23.81 -20.62
CA THR A 155 11.58 24.46 -20.38
C THR A 155 12.41 23.67 -19.36
N GLU A 156 11.85 23.36 -18.19
CA GLU A 156 12.52 22.61 -17.11
C GLU A 156 13.01 21.24 -17.59
N LEU A 157 12.21 20.57 -18.38
CA LEU A 157 12.49 19.23 -18.87
C LEU A 157 13.28 19.21 -20.19
N SER A 158 13.62 20.39 -20.75
CA SER A 158 14.32 20.56 -22.04
C SER A 158 13.66 19.82 -23.20
N ILE A 159 12.32 19.87 -23.28
CA ILE A 159 11.50 19.28 -24.35
C ILE A 159 10.51 20.30 -24.94
N SER A 160 9.89 19.99 -26.06
CA SER A 160 8.86 20.87 -26.63
C SER A 160 7.55 20.81 -25.84
N GLU A 161 6.76 21.90 -25.87
CA GLU A 161 5.39 21.88 -25.31
C GLU A 161 4.50 20.79 -25.94
N ARG A 162 4.70 20.51 -27.23
CA ARG A 162 4.02 19.43 -27.94
C ARG A 162 4.35 18.07 -27.28
N THR A 163 5.59 17.86 -26.90
CA THR A 163 6.03 16.64 -26.20
C THR A 163 5.38 16.53 -24.83
N VAL A 164 5.29 17.63 -24.07
CA VAL A 164 4.57 17.65 -22.78
C VAL A 164 3.11 17.29 -22.98
N ARG A 165 2.42 17.87 -23.97
CA ARG A 165 1.01 17.52 -24.28
C ARG A 165 0.85 16.06 -24.66
N ASN A 166 1.77 15.50 -25.44
CA ASN A 166 1.73 14.09 -25.80
C ASN A 166 1.88 13.17 -24.56
N HIS A 167 2.77 13.52 -23.63
CA HIS A 167 2.87 12.80 -22.37
C HIS A 167 1.59 12.90 -21.53
N ILE A 168 1.00 14.09 -21.41
CA ILE A 168 -0.26 14.28 -20.69
C ILE A 168 -1.38 13.44 -21.33
N TYR A 169 -1.47 13.41 -22.66
CA TYR A 169 -2.42 12.57 -23.35
C TYR A 169 -2.19 11.07 -23.03
N ALA A 170 -0.95 10.60 -23.12
CA ALA A 170 -0.61 9.22 -22.80
C ALA A 170 -0.91 8.86 -21.31
N ILE A 171 -0.67 9.79 -20.38
CA ILE A 171 -1.04 9.63 -18.98
C ILE A 171 -2.55 9.52 -18.82
N ASN A 172 -3.33 10.40 -19.46
CA ASN A 172 -4.80 10.38 -19.41
C ASN A 172 -5.35 9.04 -19.90
N GLU A 173 -4.82 8.52 -21.01
CA GLU A 173 -5.20 7.20 -21.54
C GLU A 173 -4.88 6.08 -20.55
N LYS A 174 -3.66 6.10 -19.99
CA LYS A 174 -3.23 5.10 -19.00
C LYS A 174 -4.06 5.12 -17.73
N LEU A 175 -4.42 6.32 -17.24
CA LEU A 175 -5.19 6.50 -16.00
C LEU A 175 -6.71 6.51 -16.25
N LYS A 176 -7.16 6.38 -17.51
CA LYS A 176 -8.57 6.44 -17.93
C LYS A 176 -9.26 7.71 -17.43
N THR A 177 -8.60 8.86 -17.63
CA THR A 177 -9.07 10.18 -17.22
C THR A 177 -9.20 11.10 -18.43
N ASN A 178 -9.94 12.21 -18.31
CA ASN A 178 -10.23 13.12 -19.41
C ASN A 178 -9.83 14.58 -19.13
N SER A 179 -9.20 14.84 -18.00
CA SER A 179 -8.72 16.18 -17.63
C SER A 179 -7.49 16.12 -16.76
N VAL A 180 -6.65 17.17 -16.80
CA VAL A 180 -5.45 17.26 -15.95
C VAL A 180 -5.80 17.14 -14.46
N VAL A 181 -6.90 17.75 -14.03
CA VAL A 181 -7.33 17.70 -12.63
C VAL A 181 -7.70 16.28 -12.23
N SER A 182 -8.55 15.60 -13.02
CA SER A 182 -8.92 14.20 -12.71
C SER A 182 -7.71 13.26 -12.80
N THR A 183 -6.75 13.58 -13.65
CA THR A 183 -5.50 12.81 -13.78
C THR A 183 -4.62 12.98 -12.54
N ILE A 184 -4.47 14.19 -12.02
CA ILE A 184 -3.72 14.47 -10.78
C ILE A 184 -4.40 13.74 -9.60
N VAL A 185 -5.72 13.90 -9.44
CA VAL A 185 -6.48 13.23 -8.38
C VAL A 185 -6.26 11.72 -8.46
N LYS A 186 -6.41 11.15 -9.65
CA LYS A 186 -6.21 9.71 -9.87
C LYS A 186 -4.78 9.26 -9.62
N ALA A 187 -3.79 10.06 -10.01
CA ALA A 187 -2.39 9.77 -9.76
C ALA A 187 -2.05 9.78 -8.26
N VAL A 188 -2.66 10.68 -7.47
CA VAL A 188 -2.55 10.71 -6.01
C VAL A 188 -3.27 9.51 -5.39
N GLU A 189 -4.51 9.21 -5.81
CA GLU A 189 -5.27 8.02 -5.36
C GLU A 189 -4.52 6.72 -5.60
N LEU A 190 -3.77 6.62 -6.70
CA LEU A 190 -2.98 5.45 -7.07
C LEU A 190 -1.56 5.47 -6.45
N GLY A 191 -1.19 6.51 -5.68
CA GLY A 191 0.14 6.66 -5.09
C GLY A 191 1.26 6.87 -6.09
N ILE A 192 0.94 7.24 -7.33
CA ILE A 192 1.92 7.52 -8.38
C ILE A 192 2.72 8.77 -8.04
N ILE A 193 2.05 9.77 -7.46
CA ILE A 193 2.65 11.01 -6.96
C ILE A 193 2.13 11.35 -5.57
N GLU A 194 2.94 12.09 -4.81
CA GLU A 194 2.55 12.68 -3.53
C GLU A 194 2.41 14.20 -3.68
N VAL A 195 1.36 14.78 -3.15
CA VAL A 195 1.19 16.25 -3.04
C VAL A 195 1.53 16.63 -1.60
N LYS A 196 2.63 17.36 -1.42
CA LYS A 196 2.97 17.98 -0.13
C LYS A 196 2.26 19.34 -0.07
N PHE A 197 1.35 19.48 0.87
CA PHE A 197 0.69 20.75 1.20
C PHE A 197 1.49 21.52 2.25
#